data_9dd2eb730a85b765abb84a79ecc94858
#
_entry.id   9dd2eb730a85b765abb84a79ecc94858
#
_cell.length_a   1.000
_cell.length_b   1.000
_cell.length_c   1.000
_cell.angle_alpha   90.00
_cell.angle_beta   90.00
_cell.angle_gamma   90.00
#
_symmetry.space_group_name_H-M   'P 1'
#
loop_
_entity.id
_entity.type
_entity.pdbx_description
1 polymer ?
#
loop_
_entity_poly.entity_id
_entity_poly.type
_entity_poly.pdbx_seq_one_letter_code
_entity_poly.pdbx_strand_id
1 'polypeptide(L)'
;MLKKLLGIIFVSTLLTNIVVALEADIFVQTTVDRASKLLSDNISKEKKIEELKLIAKDTVDIEGIGFYTLGSNRKNLNDDQKKEYAKKFEEYFLKSFSSRLAEYTNPEIDVFGKEVLNENYTIVNSTLKATNERPEIKIDWRIYTKNPDQPLIRDLIIEGLSLARTQKEEFASVLSSNNGEIEALFKTLEEFSNK
;
A
#
# COMPACT_ATOMS: atom_id res chain seq x y z
N MET A 1 50.53 45.04 35.12
CA MET A 1 50.45 43.90 34.09
C MET A 1 49.09 43.27 34.17
N LEU A 2 48.22 43.66 33.29
CA LEU A 2 46.78 43.17 33.26
C LEU A 2 46.62 42.14 32.16
N LYS A 3 46.54 40.89 32.56
CA LYS A 3 46.26 39.77 31.57
C LYS A 3 44.78 39.76 31.21
N LYS A 4 44.45 40.13 29.96
CA LYS A 4 43.14 39.98 29.37
C LYS A 4 42.93 38.51 29.02
N LEU A 5 42.00 37.84 29.69
CA LEU A 5 41.51 36.51 29.33
C LEU A 5 40.42 36.67 28.25
N LEU A 6 40.73 36.24 27.04
CA LEU A 6 39.78 36.22 25.91
C LEU A 6 39.01 34.89 25.99
N GLY A 7 37.79 34.95 26.48
CA GLY A 7 36.90 33.79 26.46
C GLY A 7 36.30 33.57 25.06
N ILE A 8 36.65 32.49 24.42
CA ILE A 8 36.04 32.05 23.15
C ILE A 8 34.72 31.34 23.47
N ILE A 9 33.59 32.01 23.18
CA ILE A 9 32.27 31.40 23.26
C ILE A 9 32.10 30.54 22.01
N PHE A 10 32.14 29.22 22.21
CA PHE A 10 31.82 28.22 21.15
C PHE A 10 30.31 28.11 21.05
N VAL A 11 29.71 28.83 20.09
CA VAL A 11 28.26 28.67 19.77
C VAL A 11 28.13 27.40 18.95
N SER A 12 27.75 26.30 19.61
CA SER A 12 27.35 25.06 18.95
C SER A 12 25.96 25.25 18.34
N THR A 13 25.87 25.50 17.04
CA THR A 13 24.63 25.47 16.29
C THR A 13 24.19 24.00 16.15
N LEU A 14 23.24 23.58 16.98
CA LEU A 14 22.49 22.36 16.80
C LEU A 14 21.64 22.50 15.52
N LEU A 15 22.12 21.92 14.40
CA LEU A 15 21.30 21.70 13.21
C LEU A 15 20.27 20.64 13.56
N THR A 16 19.10 21.06 14.01
CA THR A 16 17.93 20.18 14.10
C THR A 16 17.48 19.89 12.68
N ASN A 17 17.72 18.67 12.20
CA ASN A 17 17.07 18.19 11.02
C ASN A 17 15.56 18.14 11.30
N ILE A 18 14.82 19.08 10.77
CA ILE A 18 13.35 19.04 10.78
C ILE A 18 12.99 17.97 9.73
N VAL A 19 12.75 16.76 10.21
CA VAL A 19 12.11 15.73 9.40
C VAL A 19 10.67 16.19 9.24
N VAL A 20 10.33 16.63 8.04
CA VAL A 20 8.94 16.97 7.70
C VAL A 20 8.25 15.65 7.41
N ALA A 21 7.37 15.23 8.30
CA ALA A 21 6.51 14.05 8.09
C ALA A 21 5.75 14.19 6.76
N LEU A 22 5.75 13.15 5.97
CA LEU A 22 5.02 13.14 4.70
C LEU A 22 3.52 13.05 5.00
N GLU A 23 2.77 14.09 4.70
CA GLU A 23 1.32 14.14 4.86
C GLU A 23 0.65 13.04 4.01
N ALA A 24 -0.32 12.34 4.59
CA ALA A 24 -0.95 11.18 3.95
C ALA A 24 -1.62 11.50 2.61
N ASP A 25 -2.24 12.68 2.47
CA ASP A 25 -2.83 13.16 1.23
C ASP A 25 -1.79 13.46 0.15
N ILE A 26 -0.65 14.06 0.52
CA ILE A 26 0.47 14.28 -0.39
C ILE A 26 1.07 12.95 -0.85
N PHE A 27 1.20 12.00 0.07
CA PHE A 27 1.66 10.65 -0.25
C PHE A 27 0.74 9.95 -1.27
N VAL A 28 -0.59 9.99 -1.05
CA VAL A 28 -1.56 9.42 -1.98
C VAL A 28 -1.52 10.15 -3.31
N GLN A 29 -1.53 11.49 -3.32
CA GLN A 29 -1.44 12.27 -4.56
C GLN A 29 -0.20 11.90 -5.38
N THR A 30 0.97 11.86 -4.74
CA THR A 30 2.23 11.49 -5.40
C THR A 30 2.18 10.07 -5.98
N THR A 31 1.58 9.13 -5.23
CA THR A 31 1.43 7.72 -5.69
C THR A 31 0.50 7.63 -6.90
N VAL A 32 -0.63 8.34 -6.84
CA VAL A 32 -1.60 8.43 -7.94
C VAL A 32 -0.97 9.06 -9.18
N ASP A 33 -0.24 10.17 -9.03
CA ASP A 33 0.41 10.86 -10.16
C ASP A 33 1.45 9.96 -10.84
N ARG A 34 2.25 9.22 -10.06
CA ARG A 34 3.21 8.23 -10.60
C ARG A 34 2.50 7.15 -11.42
N ALA A 35 1.43 6.57 -10.87
CA ALA A 35 0.67 5.50 -11.53
C ALA A 35 -0.06 6.02 -12.78
N SER A 36 -0.73 7.17 -12.71
CA SER A 36 -1.46 7.78 -13.82
C SER A 36 -0.53 8.16 -14.98
N LYS A 37 0.63 8.74 -14.66
CA LYS A 37 1.66 9.05 -15.67
C LYS A 37 2.13 7.78 -16.38
N LEU A 38 2.49 6.74 -15.62
CA LEU A 38 2.91 5.46 -16.18
C LEU A 38 1.84 4.83 -17.08
N LEU A 39 0.57 4.86 -16.65
CA LEU A 39 -0.54 4.31 -17.42
C LEU A 39 -0.84 5.10 -18.70
N SER A 40 -0.49 6.38 -18.72
CA SER A 40 -0.61 7.25 -19.89
C SER A 40 0.56 7.13 -20.87
N ASP A 41 1.69 6.58 -20.46
CA ASP A 41 2.87 6.41 -21.29
C ASP A 41 2.62 5.41 -22.43
N ASN A 42 3.22 5.67 -23.61
CA ASN A 42 3.14 4.79 -24.76
C ASN A 42 4.20 3.66 -24.70
N ILE A 43 4.05 2.79 -23.72
CA ILE A 43 4.88 1.59 -23.52
C ILE A 43 4.00 0.34 -23.51
N SER A 44 4.63 -0.86 -23.63
CA SER A 44 3.88 -2.11 -23.66
C SER A 44 3.15 -2.37 -22.32
N LYS A 45 2.06 -3.14 -22.37
CA LYS A 45 1.29 -3.52 -21.19
C LYS A 45 2.14 -4.27 -20.16
N GLU A 46 3.02 -5.15 -20.64
CA GLU A 46 3.93 -5.94 -19.79
C GLU A 46 4.88 -5.00 -19.03
N LYS A 47 5.41 -3.98 -19.70
CA LYS A 47 6.26 -2.99 -19.05
C LYS A 47 5.48 -2.15 -18.03
N LYS A 48 4.24 -1.75 -18.34
CA LYS A 48 3.36 -1.08 -17.36
C LYS A 48 3.16 -1.95 -16.12
N ILE A 49 2.90 -3.25 -16.29
CA ILE A 49 2.72 -4.21 -15.20
C ILE A 49 3.96 -4.26 -14.31
N GLU A 50 5.17 -4.38 -14.89
CA GLU A 50 6.40 -4.44 -14.09
C GLU A 50 6.65 -3.15 -13.31
N GLU A 51 6.45 -1.99 -13.92
CA GLU A 51 6.61 -0.70 -13.22
C GLU A 51 5.53 -0.48 -12.14
N LEU A 52 4.28 -0.94 -12.36
CA LEU A 52 3.23 -0.91 -11.33
C LEU A 52 3.57 -1.79 -10.12
N LYS A 53 4.23 -2.95 -10.34
CA LYS A 53 4.73 -3.78 -9.23
C LYS A 53 5.75 -3.03 -8.39
N LEU A 54 6.65 -2.26 -9.02
CA LEU A 54 7.62 -1.45 -8.28
C LEU A 54 6.93 -0.35 -7.47
N ILE A 55 5.97 0.36 -8.07
CA ILE A 55 5.17 1.35 -7.32
C ILE A 55 4.47 0.69 -6.12
N ALA A 56 3.86 -0.48 -6.30
CA ALA A 56 3.19 -1.18 -5.22
C ALA A 56 4.16 -1.59 -4.10
N LYS A 57 5.35 -2.09 -4.44
CA LYS A 57 6.38 -2.44 -3.43
C LYS A 57 6.84 -1.25 -2.61
N ASP A 58 6.92 -0.07 -3.23
CA ASP A 58 7.33 1.17 -2.57
C ASP A 58 6.24 1.74 -1.65
N THR A 59 4.96 1.55 -1.99
CA THR A 59 3.86 2.33 -1.40
C THR A 59 2.85 1.51 -0.62
N VAL A 60 2.84 0.17 -0.76
CA VAL A 60 1.85 -0.71 -0.12
C VAL A 60 2.50 -1.57 0.94
N ASP A 61 1.88 -1.69 2.11
CA ASP A 61 2.26 -2.66 3.14
C ASP A 61 1.73 -4.05 2.78
N ILE A 62 2.35 -4.67 1.77
CA ILE A 62 1.89 -5.96 1.22
C ILE A 62 1.91 -7.04 2.30
N GLU A 63 2.96 -7.12 3.10
CA GLU A 63 3.07 -8.10 4.18
C GLU A 63 1.98 -7.90 5.25
N GLY A 64 1.78 -6.63 5.67
CA GLY A 64 0.75 -6.29 6.65
C GLY A 64 -0.67 -6.59 6.16
N ILE A 65 -0.97 -6.34 4.87
CA ILE A 65 -2.24 -6.73 4.24
C ILE A 65 -2.34 -8.26 4.22
N GLY A 66 -1.28 -8.97 3.81
CA GLY A 66 -1.26 -10.42 3.78
C GLY A 66 -1.61 -11.03 5.13
N PHE A 67 -0.94 -10.63 6.19
CA PHE A 67 -1.26 -11.14 7.53
C PHE A 67 -2.64 -10.71 8.05
N TYR A 68 -3.17 -9.57 7.59
CA TYR A 68 -4.55 -9.20 7.88
C TYR A 68 -5.55 -10.15 7.23
N THR A 69 -5.30 -10.59 5.98
CA THR A 69 -6.21 -11.48 5.24
C THR A 69 -6.28 -12.89 5.82
N LEU A 70 -5.25 -13.37 6.52
CA LEU A 70 -5.29 -14.62 7.28
C LEU A 70 -6.21 -14.56 8.51
N GLY A 71 -6.48 -13.36 9.03
CA GLY A 71 -7.29 -13.18 10.24
C GLY A 71 -6.72 -13.94 11.43
N SER A 72 -7.57 -14.73 12.11
CA SER A 72 -7.17 -15.56 13.27
C SER A 72 -6.26 -16.73 12.88
N ASN A 73 -6.35 -17.24 11.66
CA ASN A 73 -5.58 -18.39 11.18
C ASN A 73 -4.06 -18.16 11.25
N ARG A 74 -3.61 -16.90 11.15
CA ARG A 74 -2.18 -16.54 11.31
C ARG A 74 -1.55 -17.02 12.62
N LYS A 75 -2.36 -17.24 13.67
CA LYS A 75 -1.89 -17.70 14.99
C LYS A 75 -1.53 -19.18 14.99
N ASN A 76 -2.07 -19.94 14.05
CA ASN A 76 -1.88 -21.39 13.93
C ASN A 76 -0.68 -21.75 13.05
N LEU A 77 -0.08 -20.76 12.36
CA LEU A 77 1.04 -20.95 11.46
C LEU A 77 2.36 -20.94 12.23
N ASN A 78 3.24 -21.88 11.92
CA ASN A 78 4.64 -21.84 12.32
C ASN A 78 5.40 -20.75 11.52
N ASP A 79 6.67 -20.50 11.86
CA ASP A 79 7.43 -19.41 11.26
C ASP A 79 7.79 -19.67 9.79
N ASP A 80 7.97 -20.93 9.39
CA ASP A 80 8.22 -21.27 7.98
C ASP A 80 6.98 -21.09 7.13
N GLN A 81 5.81 -21.53 7.63
CA GLN A 81 4.53 -21.27 6.97
C GLN A 81 4.20 -19.78 6.85
N LYS A 82 4.55 -18.96 7.85
CA LYS A 82 4.39 -17.50 7.76
C LYS A 82 5.27 -16.91 6.67
N LYS A 83 6.52 -17.34 6.56
CA LYS A 83 7.44 -16.87 5.49
C LYS A 83 6.96 -17.31 4.12
N GLU A 84 6.54 -18.56 3.98
CA GLU A 84 6.00 -19.08 2.72
C GLU A 84 4.73 -18.33 2.31
N TYR A 85 3.82 -18.11 3.28
CA TYR A 85 2.62 -17.31 3.03
C TYR A 85 2.95 -15.90 2.56
N ALA A 86 3.83 -15.19 3.27
CA ALA A 86 4.21 -13.82 2.91
C ALA A 86 4.74 -13.74 1.48
N LYS A 87 5.60 -14.70 1.07
CA LYS A 87 6.12 -14.77 -0.30
C LYS A 87 5.02 -15.02 -1.33
N LYS A 88 4.19 -16.06 -1.13
CA LYS A 88 3.10 -16.41 -2.05
C LYS A 88 2.05 -15.29 -2.14
N PHE A 89 1.74 -14.64 -1.02
CA PHE A 89 0.82 -13.51 -1.01
C PHE A 89 1.39 -12.30 -1.75
N GLU A 90 2.67 -11.98 -1.60
CA GLU A 90 3.32 -10.90 -2.36
C GLU A 90 3.22 -11.15 -3.87
N GLU A 91 3.55 -12.35 -4.34
CA GLU A 91 3.47 -12.72 -5.76
C GLU A 91 2.03 -12.60 -6.29
N TYR A 92 1.06 -13.14 -5.56
CA TYR A 92 -0.37 -13.03 -5.84
C TYR A 92 -0.84 -11.57 -5.89
N PHE A 93 -0.52 -10.79 -4.86
CA PHE A 93 -0.92 -9.40 -4.74
C PHE A 93 -0.37 -8.57 -5.90
N LEU A 94 0.92 -8.66 -6.14
CA LEU A 94 1.58 -7.89 -7.19
C LEU A 94 1.01 -8.21 -8.56
N LYS A 95 0.76 -9.48 -8.85
CA LYS A 95 0.15 -9.89 -10.13
C LYS A 95 -1.29 -9.39 -10.26
N SER A 96 -2.13 -9.65 -9.25
CA SER A 96 -3.54 -9.26 -9.26
C SER A 96 -3.71 -7.74 -9.40
N PHE A 97 -2.97 -6.99 -8.58
CA PHE A 97 -3.03 -5.53 -8.53
C PHE A 97 -2.52 -4.89 -9.84
N SER A 98 -1.31 -5.25 -10.28
CA SER A 98 -0.70 -4.63 -11.45
C SER A 98 -1.44 -4.96 -12.74
N SER A 99 -1.93 -6.21 -12.89
CA SER A 99 -2.70 -6.60 -14.07
C SER A 99 -4.02 -5.83 -14.18
N ARG A 100 -4.72 -5.62 -13.04
CA ARG A 100 -5.96 -4.84 -13.03
C ARG A 100 -5.72 -3.37 -13.33
N LEU A 101 -4.69 -2.76 -12.75
CA LEU A 101 -4.38 -1.36 -13.01
C LEU A 101 -3.92 -1.12 -14.45
N ALA A 102 -3.19 -2.06 -15.06
CA ALA A 102 -2.73 -1.94 -16.44
C ALA A 102 -3.86 -1.94 -17.49
N GLU A 103 -5.12 -2.26 -17.10
CA GLU A 103 -6.29 -2.13 -17.98
C GLU A 103 -6.79 -0.67 -18.09
N TYR A 104 -6.39 0.20 -17.16
CA TYR A 104 -6.80 1.60 -17.22
C TYR A 104 -5.95 2.38 -18.21
N THR A 105 -6.61 3.20 -19.02
CA THR A 105 -5.96 4.16 -19.93
C THR A 105 -6.26 5.56 -19.44
N ASN A 106 -5.22 6.35 -19.21
CA ASN A 106 -5.32 7.75 -18.76
C ASN A 106 -6.27 7.94 -17.55
N PRO A 107 -6.08 7.23 -16.44
CA PRO A 107 -6.95 7.41 -15.28
C PRO A 107 -6.71 8.79 -14.67
N GLU A 108 -7.80 9.52 -14.39
CA GLU A 108 -7.77 10.78 -13.67
C GLU A 108 -8.35 10.56 -12.27
N ILE A 109 -7.55 10.80 -11.24
CA ILE A 109 -7.94 10.64 -9.84
C ILE A 109 -7.72 11.98 -9.13
N ASP A 110 -8.79 12.52 -8.55
CA ASP A 110 -8.75 13.74 -7.73
C ASP A 110 -8.69 13.35 -6.26
N VAL A 111 -7.62 13.74 -5.58
CA VAL A 111 -7.48 13.62 -4.12
C VAL A 111 -8.00 14.91 -3.48
N PHE A 112 -8.96 14.82 -2.55
CA PHE A 112 -9.67 16.03 -2.09
C PHE A 112 -9.84 16.14 -0.57
N GLY A 113 -9.50 15.12 0.20
CA GLY A 113 -9.67 15.18 1.65
C GLY A 113 -8.92 14.11 2.40
N LYS A 114 -8.78 14.32 3.70
CA LYS A 114 -8.24 13.31 4.63
C LYS A 114 -8.93 13.38 5.98
N GLU A 115 -9.00 12.24 6.66
CA GLU A 115 -9.52 12.05 8.01
C GLU A 115 -8.56 11.21 8.83
N VAL A 116 -8.07 11.74 9.95
CA VAL A 116 -7.24 10.99 10.89
C VAL A 116 -8.15 10.08 11.72
N LEU A 117 -8.07 8.77 11.53
CA LEU A 117 -8.86 7.81 12.30
C LEU A 117 -8.30 7.60 13.71
N ASN A 118 -6.97 7.54 13.83
CA ASN A 118 -6.24 7.39 15.10
C ASN A 118 -4.75 7.66 14.85
N GLU A 119 -3.92 7.45 15.86
CA GLU A 119 -2.46 7.66 15.81
C GLU A 119 -1.71 6.85 14.71
N ASN A 120 -2.32 5.77 14.23
CA ASN A 120 -1.69 4.84 13.28
C ASN A 120 -2.30 4.89 11.88
N TYR A 121 -3.48 5.49 11.71
CA TYR A 121 -4.22 5.43 10.45
C TYR A 121 -4.90 6.74 10.06
N THR A 122 -4.74 7.08 8.81
CA THR A 122 -5.45 8.17 8.13
C THR A 122 -6.21 7.62 6.93
N ILE A 123 -7.44 8.06 6.72
CA ILE A 123 -8.16 7.88 5.45
C ILE A 123 -7.88 9.08 4.57
N VAL A 124 -7.54 8.84 3.31
CA VAL A 124 -7.47 9.85 2.26
C VAL A 124 -8.57 9.58 1.26
N ASN A 125 -9.33 10.61 0.93
CA ASN A 125 -10.47 10.51 0.03
C ASN A 125 -10.09 10.93 -1.37
N SER A 126 -10.52 10.18 -2.36
CA SER A 126 -10.33 10.50 -3.76
C SER A 126 -11.49 10.01 -4.63
N THR A 127 -11.51 10.51 -5.85
CA THR A 127 -12.49 10.12 -6.87
C THR A 127 -11.77 9.82 -8.18
N LEU A 128 -11.99 8.65 -8.73
CA LEU A 128 -11.62 8.33 -10.11
C LEU A 128 -12.72 8.90 -11.02
N LYS A 129 -12.36 9.83 -11.89
CA LYS A 129 -13.30 10.55 -12.75
C LYS A 129 -14.06 9.64 -13.70
N ALA A 130 -15.30 10.00 -13.98
CA ALA A 130 -16.12 9.34 -14.98
C ALA A 130 -15.48 9.45 -16.38
N THR A 131 -15.74 8.45 -17.22
CA THR A 131 -15.48 8.47 -18.66
C THR A 131 -16.76 8.14 -19.41
N ASN A 132 -16.75 8.14 -20.73
CA ASN A 132 -17.91 7.71 -21.53
C ASN A 132 -18.29 6.23 -21.27
N GLU A 133 -17.35 5.42 -20.76
CA GLU A 133 -17.50 3.98 -20.55
C GLU A 133 -17.67 3.59 -19.08
N ARG A 134 -17.44 4.53 -18.16
CA ARG A 134 -17.38 4.23 -16.73
C ARG A 134 -17.91 5.41 -15.90
N PRO A 135 -18.75 5.18 -14.89
CA PRO A 135 -19.16 6.22 -13.93
C PRO A 135 -17.97 6.69 -13.07
N GLU A 136 -18.17 7.76 -12.35
CA GLU A 136 -17.28 8.18 -11.27
C GLU A 136 -17.24 7.13 -10.18
N ILE A 137 -16.06 6.93 -9.57
CA ILE A 137 -15.83 5.90 -8.53
C ILE A 137 -15.15 6.56 -7.34
N LYS A 138 -15.73 6.44 -6.16
CA LYS A 138 -15.10 6.86 -4.90
C LYS A 138 -14.06 5.85 -4.46
N ILE A 139 -12.89 6.35 -4.07
CA ILE A 139 -11.77 5.54 -3.55
C ILE A 139 -11.27 6.19 -2.28
N ASP A 140 -11.41 5.48 -1.17
CA ASP A 140 -10.84 5.86 0.11
C ASP A 140 -9.60 5.00 0.37
N TRP A 141 -8.48 5.66 0.67
CA TRP A 141 -7.18 5.05 0.91
C TRP A 141 -6.94 4.99 2.41
N ARG A 142 -6.81 3.78 2.96
CA ARG A 142 -6.39 3.63 4.36
C ARG A 142 -4.88 3.59 4.43
N ILE A 143 -4.31 4.66 4.96
CA ILE A 143 -2.87 4.86 5.06
C ILE A 143 -2.41 4.55 6.48
N TYR A 144 -1.39 3.72 6.62
CA TYR A 144 -0.69 3.48 7.86
C TYR A 144 0.35 4.57 8.07
N THR A 145 0.15 5.39 9.11
CA THR A 145 0.88 6.62 9.37
C THR A 145 1.68 6.56 10.68
N LYS A 146 1.83 5.37 11.29
CA LYS A 146 2.62 5.22 12.53
C LYS A 146 4.07 5.62 12.34
N ASN A 147 4.66 5.37 11.18
CA ASN A 147 5.93 5.95 10.76
C ASN A 147 5.63 7.10 9.78
N PRO A 148 5.66 8.35 10.22
CA PRO A 148 5.30 9.49 9.38
C PRO A 148 6.28 9.72 8.23
N ASP A 149 7.53 9.23 8.33
CA ASP A 149 8.54 9.35 7.28
C ASP A 149 8.34 8.33 6.15
N GLN A 150 7.54 7.28 6.41
CA GLN A 150 7.27 6.21 5.47
C GLN A 150 5.83 5.71 5.60
N PRO A 151 4.84 6.51 5.19
CA PRO A 151 3.45 6.07 5.14
C PRO A 151 3.27 4.94 4.12
N LEU A 152 2.35 4.01 4.40
CA LEU A 152 2.07 2.86 3.53
C LEU A 152 0.56 2.65 3.36
N ILE A 153 0.14 2.26 2.17
CA ILE A 153 -1.25 1.89 1.89
C ILE A 153 -1.53 0.53 2.55
N ARG A 154 -2.60 0.46 3.35
CA ARG A 154 -3.07 -0.77 4.01
C ARG A 154 -4.40 -1.27 3.48
N ASP A 155 -5.17 -0.45 2.79
CA ASP A 155 -6.44 -0.84 2.19
C ASP A 155 -6.87 0.18 1.13
N LEU A 156 -7.62 -0.29 0.16
CA LEU A 156 -8.44 0.53 -0.73
C LEU A 156 -9.90 0.20 -0.48
N ILE A 157 -10.69 1.23 -0.24
CA ILE A 157 -12.14 1.10 -0.03
C ILE A 157 -12.81 1.75 -1.26
N ILE A 158 -13.34 0.91 -2.12
CA ILE A 158 -13.95 1.32 -3.40
C ILE A 158 -15.47 1.27 -3.24
N GLU A 159 -16.15 2.39 -3.41
CA GLU A 159 -17.60 2.52 -3.19
C GLU A 159 -18.05 1.94 -1.84
N GLY A 160 -17.24 2.14 -0.79
CA GLY A 160 -17.49 1.64 0.55
C GLY A 160 -17.08 0.17 0.80
N LEU A 161 -16.61 -0.55 -0.23
CA LEU A 161 -16.16 -1.93 -0.13
C LEU A 161 -14.64 -2.00 0.10
N SER A 162 -14.23 -2.48 1.27
CA SER A 162 -12.81 -2.70 1.60
C SER A 162 -12.25 -3.91 0.85
N LEU A 163 -11.23 -3.69 0.01
CA LEU A 163 -10.59 -4.78 -0.74
C LEU A 163 -9.86 -5.76 0.17
N ALA A 164 -9.18 -5.27 1.20
CA ALA A 164 -8.50 -6.14 2.16
C ALA A 164 -9.48 -7.02 2.96
N ARG A 165 -10.67 -6.48 3.30
CA ARG A 165 -11.73 -7.27 3.97
C ARG A 165 -12.29 -8.33 3.05
N THR A 166 -12.63 -7.98 1.81
CA THR A 166 -13.13 -8.93 0.82
C THR A 166 -12.14 -10.07 0.62
N GLN A 167 -10.85 -9.76 0.46
CA GLN A 167 -9.82 -10.77 0.32
C GLN A 167 -9.70 -11.68 1.56
N LYS A 168 -9.86 -11.11 2.76
CA LYS A 168 -9.89 -11.88 4.00
C LYS A 168 -11.06 -12.86 4.04
N GLU A 169 -12.24 -12.45 3.59
CA GLU A 169 -13.43 -13.30 3.54
C GLU A 169 -13.27 -14.42 2.50
N GLU A 170 -12.69 -14.13 1.35
CA GLU A 170 -12.35 -15.13 0.33
C GLU A 170 -11.37 -16.18 0.85
N PHE A 171 -10.29 -15.75 1.51
CA PHE A 171 -9.30 -16.68 2.06
C PHE A 171 -9.85 -17.50 3.22
N ALA A 172 -10.71 -16.89 4.06
CA ALA A 172 -11.41 -17.61 5.11
C ALA A 172 -12.33 -18.71 4.52
N SER A 173 -12.97 -18.44 3.39
CA SER A 173 -13.78 -19.43 2.67
C SER A 173 -12.93 -20.60 2.14
N VAL A 174 -11.77 -20.31 1.53
CA VAL A 174 -10.83 -21.35 1.05
C VAL A 174 -10.38 -22.22 2.23
N LEU A 175 -9.94 -21.61 3.33
CA LEU A 175 -9.50 -22.36 4.51
C LEU A 175 -10.63 -23.18 5.13
N SER A 176 -11.82 -22.61 5.29
CA SER A 176 -12.98 -23.29 5.85
C SER A 176 -13.41 -24.51 5.02
N SER A 177 -13.37 -24.40 3.69
CA SER A 177 -13.70 -25.50 2.77
C SER A 177 -12.65 -26.62 2.73
N ASN A 178 -11.45 -26.37 3.34
CA ASN A 178 -10.35 -27.32 3.38
C ASN A 178 -9.87 -27.59 4.84
N ASN A 179 -10.81 -27.69 5.78
CA ASN A 179 -10.56 -28.01 7.19
C ASN A 179 -9.52 -27.12 7.91
N GLY A 180 -9.29 -25.90 7.41
CA GLY A 180 -8.31 -24.95 7.94
C GLY A 180 -6.88 -25.22 7.47
N GLU A 181 -6.65 -26.12 6.53
CA GLU A 181 -5.33 -26.47 6.01
C GLU A 181 -4.76 -25.31 5.18
N ILE A 182 -3.62 -24.76 5.62
CA ILE A 182 -2.99 -23.59 4.97
C ILE A 182 -2.44 -23.94 3.57
N GLU A 183 -2.07 -25.16 3.33
CA GLU A 183 -1.56 -25.68 2.05
C GLU A 183 -2.59 -25.50 0.93
N ALA A 184 -3.89 -25.59 1.22
CA ALA A 184 -4.95 -25.31 0.26
C ALA A 184 -4.93 -23.84 -0.20
N LEU A 185 -4.68 -22.92 0.74
CA LEU A 185 -4.53 -21.50 0.41
C LEU A 185 -3.22 -21.26 -0.38
N PHE A 186 -2.12 -21.88 0.01
CA PHE A 186 -0.86 -21.79 -0.74
C PHE A 186 -1.02 -22.22 -2.19
N LYS A 187 -1.70 -23.34 -2.42
CA LYS A 187 -2.01 -23.82 -3.75
C LYS A 187 -2.86 -22.82 -4.55
N THR A 188 -3.89 -22.24 -3.92
CA THR A 188 -4.75 -21.23 -4.55
C THR A 188 -3.95 -20.00 -5.01
N LEU A 189 -3.07 -19.48 -4.14
CA LEU A 189 -2.21 -18.34 -4.45
C LEU A 189 -1.24 -18.65 -5.60
N GLU A 190 -0.61 -19.83 -5.56
CA GLU A 190 0.34 -20.28 -6.57
C GLU A 190 -0.32 -20.50 -7.94
N GLU A 191 -1.47 -21.18 -7.98
CA GLU A 191 -2.25 -21.38 -9.21
C GLU A 191 -2.64 -20.04 -9.86
N PHE A 192 -2.99 -19.04 -9.08
CA PHE A 192 -3.25 -17.69 -9.60
C PHE A 192 -1.98 -17.04 -10.13
N SER A 193 -0.87 -17.15 -9.40
CA SER A 193 0.41 -16.52 -9.77
C SER A 193 1.04 -17.13 -11.03
N ASN A 194 0.74 -18.38 -11.35
CA ASN A 194 1.29 -19.12 -12.51
C ASN A 194 0.46 -19.00 -13.80
N LYS A 195 -0.77 -18.48 -13.73
CA LYS A 195 -1.62 -18.19 -14.91
C LYS A 195 -1.22 -16.91 -15.60
#